data_c7d15accb32aa48885781397d2640ec8
#
_entry.id   c7d15accb32aa48885781397d2640ec8
#
_cell.length_a   1.000
_cell.length_b   1.000
_cell.length_c   1.000
_cell.angle_alpha   90.00
_cell.angle_beta   90.00
_cell.angle_gamma   90.00
#
_symmetry.space_group_name_H-M   'P 1'
#
loop_
_entity.id
_entity.type
_entity.pdbx_description
1 polymer ?
#
loop_
_entity_poly.entity_id
_entity_poly.type
_entity_poly.pdbx_seq_one_letter_code
_entity_poly.pdbx_strand_id
1 'polypeptide(L)'
;LNAVLLSVTLAATSFMTVNAHADNATRVAAASALGSVAGTALGKNMGGTTGATIGAALGGAGGAAVASNKRHRTESAIGGALGGGAGYTVGQNMGGTNGGYIGAALGAAGGAALGNKISKDKEYDRYQERKWKKKRRR
;
A
#
# COMPACT_ATOMS: atom_id res chain seq x y z
N LEU A 1 -12.21 -2.20 22.46
CA LEU A 1 -10.92 -2.90 22.38
C LEU A 1 -11.04 -4.26 21.69
N ASN A 2 -12.07 -5.01 21.97
CA ASN A 2 -12.29 -6.33 21.36
C ASN A 2 -12.65 -6.24 19.87
N ALA A 3 -13.35 -5.19 19.45
CA ALA A 3 -13.72 -4.98 18.05
C ALA A 3 -12.50 -4.65 17.16
N VAL A 4 -11.52 -3.92 17.70
CA VAL A 4 -10.29 -3.57 16.98
C VAL A 4 -9.40 -4.80 16.82
N LEU A 5 -9.28 -5.60 17.88
CA LEU A 5 -8.52 -6.86 17.84
C LEU A 5 -9.16 -7.86 16.88
N LEU A 6 -10.49 -7.92 16.87
CA LEU A 6 -11.24 -8.83 15.98
C LEU A 6 -11.05 -8.42 14.50
N SER A 7 -11.10 -7.12 14.19
CA SER A 7 -10.91 -6.63 12.83
C SER A 7 -9.47 -6.82 12.34
N VAL A 8 -8.48 -6.66 13.21
CA VAL A 8 -7.07 -6.91 12.87
C VAL A 8 -6.84 -8.41 12.63
N THR A 9 -7.44 -9.27 13.44
CA THR A 9 -7.33 -10.73 13.30
C THR A 9 -7.99 -11.20 12.00
N LEU A 10 -9.17 -10.67 11.69
CA LEU A 10 -9.89 -11.00 10.47
C LEU A 10 -9.13 -10.53 9.23
N ALA A 11 -8.57 -9.33 9.27
CA ALA A 11 -7.74 -8.78 8.20
C ALA A 11 -6.46 -9.62 7.99
N ALA A 12 -5.82 -10.06 9.06
CA ALA A 12 -4.64 -10.92 9.00
C ALA A 12 -4.94 -12.28 8.38
N THR A 13 -6.09 -12.88 8.72
CA THR A 13 -6.53 -14.16 8.16
C THR A 13 -6.81 -14.04 6.66
N SER A 14 -7.48 -12.97 6.26
CA SER A 14 -7.76 -12.68 4.85
C SER A 14 -6.47 -12.46 4.05
N PHE A 15 -5.50 -11.81 4.65
CA PHE A 15 -4.18 -11.56 4.05
C PHE A 15 -3.44 -12.88 3.75
N MET A 16 -3.46 -13.82 4.68
CA MET A 16 -2.80 -15.11 4.47
C MET A 16 -3.42 -15.90 3.30
N THR A 17 -4.74 -15.83 3.16
CA THR A 17 -5.45 -16.52 2.08
C THR A 17 -5.13 -15.90 0.72
N VAL A 18 -5.07 -14.58 0.64
CA VAL A 18 -4.75 -13.84 -0.59
C VAL A 18 -3.31 -14.10 -1.04
N ASN A 19 -2.36 -14.18 -0.10
CA ASN A 19 -0.95 -14.45 -0.41
C ASN A 19 -0.72 -15.80 -1.09
N ALA A 20 -1.57 -16.78 -0.82
CA ALA A 20 -1.41 -18.12 -1.37
C ALA A 20 -1.69 -18.21 -2.87
N HIS A 21 -2.52 -17.32 -3.42
CA HIS A 21 -3.01 -17.41 -4.80
C HIS A 21 -2.80 -16.14 -5.64
N ALA A 22 -2.17 -15.11 -5.10
CA ALA A 22 -2.09 -13.80 -5.72
C ALA A 22 -0.77 -13.57 -6.45
N ASP A 23 -0.80 -12.77 -7.51
CA ASP A 23 0.41 -12.25 -8.15
C ASP A 23 1.06 -11.18 -7.26
N ASN A 24 2.24 -10.67 -7.68
CA ASN A 24 2.99 -9.72 -6.89
C ASN A 24 2.24 -8.40 -6.63
N ALA A 25 1.52 -7.89 -7.61
CA ALA A 25 0.73 -6.66 -7.47
C ALA A 25 -0.37 -6.82 -6.42
N THR A 26 -1.06 -7.95 -6.43
CA THR A 26 -2.12 -8.25 -5.45
C THR A 26 -1.54 -8.42 -4.05
N ARG A 27 -0.39 -9.07 -3.91
CA ARG A 27 0.31 -9.19 -2.63
C ARG A 27 0.69 -7.82 -2.06
N VAL A 28 1.26 -6.96 -2.90
CA VAL A 28 1.66 -5.61 -2.52
C VAL A 28 0.45 -4.79 -2.09
N ALA A 29 -0.64 -4.88 -2.84
CA ALA A 29 -1.89 -4.20 -2.52
C ALA A 29 -2.45 -4.67 -1.18
N ALA A 30 -2.53 -5.98 -0.97
CA ALA A 30 -3.05 -6.57 0.27
C ALA A 30 -2.19 -6.21 1.48
N ALA A 31 -0.88 -6.30 1.35
CA ALA A 31 0.06 -5.97 2.42
C ALA A 31 0.02 -4.48 2.76
N SER A 32 -0.09 -3.62 1.75
CA SER A 32 -0.20 -2.18 1.94
C SER A 32 -1.51 -1.81 2.63
N ALA A 33 -2.62 -2.41 2.22
CA ALA A 33 -3.92 -2.20 2.85
C ALA A 33 -3.89 -2.60 4.33
N LEU A 34 -3.37 -3.78 4.63
CA LEU A 34 -3.27 -4.29 6.00
C LEU A 34 -2.36 -3.41 6.85
N GLY A 35 -1.19 -3.05 6.33
CA GLY A 35 -0.26 -2.17 7.00
C GLY A 35 -0.86 -0.79 7.28
N SER A 36 -1.60 -0.25 6.32
CA SER A 36 -2.26 1.04 6.45
C SER A 36 -3.32 1.02 7.56
N VAL A 37 -4.14 -0.04 7.62
CA VAL A 37 -5.15 -0.20 8.68
C VAL A 37 -4.49 -0.31 10.05
N ALA A 38 -3.46 -1.14 10.17
CA ALA A 38 -2.74 -1.31 11.44
C ALA A 38 -2.05 0.00 11.86
N GLY A 39 -1.40 0.68 10.92
CA GLY A 39 -0.76 1.96 11.16
C GLY A 39 -1.75 3.05 11.55
N THR A 40 -2.91 3.06 10.92
CA THR A 40 -4.00 3.99 11.27
C THR A 40 -4.46 3.80 12.71
N ALA A 41 -4.68 2.54 13.12
CA ALA A 41 -5.12 2.22 14.48
C ALA A 41 -4.09 2.66 15.53
N LEU A 42 -2.82 2.36 15.31
CA LEU A 42 -1.74 2.77 16.21
C LEU A 42 -1.57 4.28 16.24
N GLY A 43 -1.57 4.92 15.07
CA GLY A 43 -1.40 6.36 14.96
C GLY A 43 -2.55 7.14 15.58
N LYS A 44 -3.76 6.64 15.46
CA LYS A 44 -4.94 7.24 16.08
C LYS A 44 -4.85 7.24 17.59
N ASN A 45 -4.36 6.17 18.19
CA ASN A 45 -4.17 6.08 19.64
C ASN A 45 -3.09 7.06 20.14
N MET A 46 -2.10 7.35 19.31
CA MET A 46 -0.98 8.21 19.70
C MET A 46 -1.22 9.69 19.44
N GLY A 47 -1.91 10.05 18.36
CA GLY A 47 -2.03 11.45 17.95
C GLY A 47 -3.36 11.82 17.29
N GLY A 48 -4.43 11.08 17.54
CA GLY A 48 -5.77 11.36 17.00
C GLY A 48 -5.79 11.28 15.47
N THR A 49 -6.48 12.20 14.82
CA THR A 49 -6.64 12.23 13.36
C THR A 49 -5.31 12.43 12.62
N THR A 50 -4.47 13.33 13.12
CA THR A 50 -3.14 13.57 12.53
C THR A 50 -2.26 12.32 12.65
N GLY A 51 -2.26 11.70 13.83
CA GLY A 51 -1.54 10.44 14.05
C GLY A 51 -2.05 9.32 13.17
N ALA A 52 -3.36 9.24 12.97
CA ALA A 52 -3.98 8.23 12.11
C ALA A 52 -3.55 8.41 10.65
N THR A 53 -3.51 9.64 10.14
CA THR A 53 -3.07 9.94 8.76
C THR A 53 -1.60 9.54 8.56
N ILE A 54 -0.74 9.92 9.49
CA ILE A 54 0.68 9.57 9.45
C ILE A 54 0.85 8.05 9.55
N GLY A 55 0.11 7.41 10.46
CA GLY A 55 0.14 5.96 10.64
C GLY A 55 -0.33 5.22 9.40
N ALA A 56 -1.38 5.71 8.73
CA ALA A 56 -1.88 5.13 7.49
C ALA A 56 -0.82 5.20 6.39
N ALA A 57 -0.14 6.32 6.27
CA ALA A 57 0.92 6.51 5.28
C ALA A 57 2.11 5.59 5.55
N LEU A 58 2.60 5.57 6.79
CA LEU A 58 3.74 4.75 7.18
C LEU A 58 3.42 3.26 7.08
N GLY A 59 2.23 2.86 7.54
CA GLY A 59 1.78 1.47 7.46
C GLY A 59 1.59 1.00 6.03
N GLY A 60 1.01 1.85 5.20
CA GLY A 60 0.85 1.57 3.77
C GLY A 60 2.19 1.41 3.07
N ALA A 61 3.12 2.31 3.35
CA ALA A 61 4.48 2.25 2.81
C ALA A 61 5.21 0.98 3.28
N GLY A 62 5.15 0.69 4.58
CA GLY A 62 5.81 -0.47 5.16
C GLY A 62 5.27 -1.79 4.62
N GLY A 63 3.94 -1.92 4.55
CA GLY A 63 3.30 -3.10 3.98
C GLY A 63 3.67 -3.31 2.53
N ALA A 64 3.63 -2.25 1.74
CA ALA A 64 4.01 -2.31 0.32
C ALA A 64 5.47 -2.69 0.15
N ALA A 65 6.37 -2.10 0.95
CA ALA A 65 7.80 -2.39 0.88
C ALA A 65 8.12 -3.83 1.20
N VAL A 66 7.49 -4.39 2.25
CA VAL A 66 7.72 -5.77 2.68
C VAL A 66 7.28 -6.77 1.61
N ALA A 67 6.13 -6.51 0.98
CA ALA A 67 5.56 -7.41 -0.02
C ALA A 67 6.16 -7.24 -1.41
N SER A 68 6.75 -6.09 -1.71
CA SER A 68 7.33 -5.80 -3.01
C SER A 68 8.65 -6.51 -3.23
N ASN A 69 8.97 -6.78 -4.49
CA ASN A 69 10.31 -7.16 -4.91
C ASN A 69 11.27 -5.98 -4.69
N LYS A 70 12.56 -6.29 -4.48
CA LYS A 70 13.59 -5.27 -4.23
C LYS A 70 13.60 -4.15 -5.28
N ARG A 71 13.31 -4.48 -6.54
CA ARG A 71 13.32 -3.52 -7.67
C ARG A 71 12.18 -2.52 -7.64
N HIS A 72 11.03 -2.91 -7.05
CA HIS A 72 9.81 -2.10 -7.07
C HIS A 72 9.45 -1.55 -5.69
N ARG A 73 10.31 -1.79 -4.70
CA ARG A 73 10.03 -1.46 -3.30
C ARG A 73 9.79 0.02 -3.08
N THR A 74 10.64 0.87 -3.65
CA THR A 74 10.56 2.32 -3.46
C THR A 74 9.28 2.89 -4.04
N GLU A 75 8.94 2.54 -5.28
CA GLU A 75 7.73 3.04 -5.96
C GLU A 75 6.47 2.53 -5.27
N SER A 76 6.46 1.25 -4.87
CA SER A 76 5.32 0.66 -4.16
C SER A 76 5.15 1.29 -2.78
N ALA A 77 6.24 1.55 -2.06
CA ALA A 77 6.20 2.19 -0.75
C ALA A 77 5.68 3.62 -0.85
N ILE A 78 6.14 4.39 -1.83
CA ILE A 78 5.65 5.76 -2.06
C ILE A 78 4.17 5.73 -2.41
N GLY A 79 3.75 4.84 -3.31
CA GLY A 79 2.35 4.68 -3.67
C GLY A 79 1.48 4.30 -2.49
N GLY A 80 1.94 3.36 -1.67
CA GLY A 80 1.24 2.93 -0.45
C GLY A 80 1.14 4.04 0.59
N ALA A 81 2.21 4.84 0.75
CA ALA A 81 2.22 5.96 1.66
C ALA A 81 1.23 7.04 1.25
N LEU A 82 1.31 7.48 0.00
CA LEU A 82 0.42 8.51 -0.54
C LEU A 82 -1.04 8.05 -0.55
N GLY A 83 -1.27 6.83 -1.04
CA GLY A 83 -2.61 6.25 -1.10
C GLY A 83 -3.22 6.05 0.28
N GLY A 84 -2.45 5.52 1.22
CA GLY A 84 -2.91 5.28 2.59
C GLY A 84 -3.25 6.57 3.32
N GLY A 85 -2.35 7.54 3.30
CA GLY A 85 -2.54 8.84 3.95
C GLY A 85 -3.68 9.64 3.32
N ALA A 86 -3.68 9.78 2.01
CA ALA A 86 -4.72 10.48 1.28
C ALA A 86 -6.07 9.78 1.41
N GLY A 87 -6.08 8.45 1.30
CA GLY A 87 -7.29 7.64 1.44
C GLY A 87 -7.92 7.76 2.80
N TYR A 88 -7.11 7.77 3.86
CA TYR A 88 -7.61 7.99 5.21
C TYR A 88 -8.29 9.36 5.33
N THR A 89 -7.60 10.42 4.87
CA THR A 89 -8.11 11.79 4.96
C THR A 89 -9.43 11.95 4.22
N VAL A 90 -9.52 11.47 2.98
CA VAL A 90 -10.74 11.55 2.17
C VAL A 90 -11.84 10.70 2.79
N GLY A 91 -11.52 9.47 3.20
CA GLY A 91 -12.49 8.56 3.79
C GLY A 91 -13.06 9.09 5.10
N GLN A 92 -12.22 9.72 5.93
CA GLN A 92 -12.67 10.32 7.19
C GLN A 92 -13.64 11.47 6.95
N ASN A 93 -13.38 12.30 5.95
CA ASN A 93 -14.28 13.41 5.60
C ASN A 93 -15.64 12.93 5.11
N MET A 94 -15.69 11.74 4.49
CA MET A 94 -16.92 11.19 3.93
C MET A 94 -17.70 10.32 4.91
N GLY A 95 -17.04 9.54 5.75
CA GLY A 95 -17.69 8.55 6.61
C GLY A 95 -17.15 8.45 8.03
N GLY A 96 -16.43 9.47 8.51
CA GLY A 96 -15.87 9.49 9.87
C GLY A 96 -14.75 8.45 10.02
N THR A 97 -14.60 7.92 11.24
CA THR A 97 -13.51 6.98 11.58
C THR A 97 -13.55 5.71 10.72
N ASN A 98 -14.75 5.12 10.54
CA ASN A 98 -14.89 3.92 9.73
C ASN A 98 -14.57 4.20 8.25
N GLY A 99 -15.01 5.34 7.73
CA GLY A 99 -14.65 5.77 6.39
C GLY A 99 -13.16 5.98 6.22
N GLY A 100 -12.48 6.50 7.24
CA GLY A 100 -11.03 6.67 7.27
C GLY A 100 -10.28 5.36 7.15
N TYR A 101 -10.67 4.35 7.90
CA TYR A 101 -10.07 3.01 7.82
C TYR A 101 -10.25 2.37 6.45
N ILE A 102 -11.48 2.42 5.92
CA ILE A 102 -11.79 1.88 4.59
C ILE A 102 -11.00 2.64 3.52
N GLY A 103 -10.98 3.98 3.61
CA GLY A 103 -10.25 4.82 2.69
C GLY A 103 -8.74 4.57 2.72
N ALA A 104 -8.17 4.38 3.92
CA ALA A 104 -6.77 4.07 4.08
C ALA A 104 -6.42 2.73 3.44
N ALA A 105 -7.23 1.71 3.68
CA ALA A 105 -7.02 0.38 3.11
C ALA A 105 -7.10 0.40 1.58
N LEU A 106 -8.16 0.99 1.04
CA LEU A 106 -8.36 1.06 -0.41
C LEU A 106 -7.32 1.94 -1.09
N GLY A 107 -7.02 3.09 -0.48
CA GLY A 107 -6.01 4.01 -1.00
C GLY A 107 -4.62 3.40 -0.99
N ALA A 108 -4.23 2.77 0.10
CA ALA A 108 -2.93 2.11 0.21
C ALA A 108 -2.82 0.95 -0.79
N ALA A 109 -3.85 0.12 -0.89
CA ALA A 109 -3.88 -0.98 -1.85
C ALA A 109 -3.76 -0.48 -3.29
N GLY A 110 -4.58 0.50 -3.66
CA GLY A 110 -4.56 1.08 -5.01
C GLY A 110 -3.26 1.80 -5.32
N GLY A 111 -2.77 2.61 -4.38
CA GLY A 111 -1.52 3.35 -4.54
C GLY A 111 -0.30 2.44 -4.65
N ALA A 112 -0.22 1.42 -3.82
CA ALA A 112 0.87 0.45 -3.84
C ALA A 112 0.88 -0.37 -5.13
N ALA A 113 -0.29 -0.83 -5.58
CA ALA A 113 -0.42 -1.58 -6.83
C ALA A 113 -0.05 -0.71 -8.02
N LEU A 114 -0.49 0.54 -8.04
CA LEU A 114 -0.14 1.49 -9.11
C LEU A 114 1.35 1.79 -9.12
N GLY A 115 1.97 2.02 -7.94
CA GLY A 115 3.40 2.24 -7.83
C GLY A 115 4.21 1.05 -8.37
N ASN A 116 3.78 -0.16 -8.03
CA ASN A 116 4.40 -1.39 -8.52
C ASN A 116 4.31 -1.48 -10.05
N LYS A 117 3.15 -1.16 -10.62
CA LYS A 117 2.92 -1.17 -12.06
C LYS A 117 3.77 -0.14 -12.78
N ILE A 118 3.85 1.09 -12.25
CA ILE A 118 4.68 2.16 -12.82
C ILE A 118 6.15 1.74 -12.84
N SER A 119 6.63 1.11 -11.77
CA SER A 119 7.99 0.60 -11.68
C SER A 119 8.29 -0.46 -12.76
N LYS A 120 7.35 -1.38 -12.97
CA LYS A 120 7.47 -2.39 -14.03
C LYS A 120 7.51 -1.76 -15.43
N ASP A 121 6.67 -0.78 -15.68
CA ASP A 121 6.62 -0.07 -16.96
C ASP A 121 7.93 0.67 -17.23
N LYS A 122 8.51 1.31 -16.21
CA LYS A 122 9.82 1.97 -16.32
C LYS A 122 10.94 0.97 -16.63
N GLU A 123 10.94 -0.20 -16.04
CA GLU A 123 11.92 -1.24 -16.34
C GLU A 123 11.81 -1.71 -17.79
N TYR A 124 10.60 -1.89 -18.26
CA TYR A 124 10.33 -2.29 -19.63
C TYR A 124 10.85 -1.24 -20.62
N ASP A 125 10.58 0.02 -20.36
CA ASP A 125 11.05 1.12 -21.20
C ASP A 125 12.57 1.20 -21.24
N ARG A 126 13.24 1.05 -20.10
CA ARG A 126 14.72 1.00 -20.02
C ARG A 126 15.29 -0.16 -20.81
N TYR A 127 14.63 -1.31 -20.76
CA TYR A 127 15.04 -2.50 -21.51
C TYR A 127 14.94 -2.23 -23.02
N GLN A 128 13.87 -1.61 -23.46
CA GLN A 128 13.66 -1.23 -24.86
C GLN A 128 14.72 -0.22 -25.31
N GLU A 129 15.01 0.78 -24.51
CA GLU A 129 16.04 1.77 -24.83
C GLU A 129 17.43 1.13 -24.98
N ARG A 130 17.80 0.22 -24.10
CA ARG A 130 19.06 -0.52 -24.21
C ARG A 130 19.15 -1.34 -25.47
N LYS A 131 18.05 -1.97 -25.84
CA LYS A 131 17.95 -2.76 -27.07
C LYS A 131 18.13 -1.89 -28.32
N TRP A 132 17.51 -0.70 -28.31
CA TRP A 132 17.64 0.29 -29.38
C TRP A 132 19.07 0.81 -29.52
N LYS A 133 19.71 1.17 -28.43
CA LYS A 133 21.10 1.64 -28.41
C LYS A 133 22.06 0.57 -28.92
N LYS A 134 21.83 -0.69 -28.59
CA LYS A 134 22.62 -1.82 -29.05
C LYS A 134 22.48 -2.02 -30.55
N LYS A 135 21.30 -1.82 -31.13
CA LYS A 135 21.02 -1.90 -32.55
C LYS A 135 21.70 -0.77 -33.35
N ARG A 136 21.80 0.42 -32.77
CA ARG A 136 22.44 1.58 -33.41
C ARG A 136 23.96 1.47 -33.50
N ARG A 137 24.59 0.72 -32.62
CA ARG A 137 26.03 0.51 -32.58
C ARG A 137 26.52 -0.52 -33.60
N ARG A 138 25.65 -1.27 -34.22
CA ARG A 138 25.94 -2.21 -35.28
C ARG A 138 25.63 -1.58 -36.65
#